data_ab38da055d005f4fbe689a0f2cc9a79a
#
_entry.id   ab38da055d005f4fbe689a0f2cc9a79a
#
_cell.length_a   1.000
_cell.length_b   1.000
_cell.length_c   1.000
_cell.angle_alpha   90.00
_cell.angle_beta   90.00
_cell.angle_gamma   90.00
#
_symmetry.space_group_name_H-M   'P 1'
#
loop_
_entity.id
_entity.type
_entity.pdbx_description
1 polymer ?
#
loop_
_entity_poly.entity_id
_entity_poly.type
_entity_poly.pdbx_seq_one_letter_code
_entity_poly.pdbx_strand_id
1 'polypeptide(L)'
;HKRGTSPENRKDNFPQTLLTKLNEVVKIAKEQEVDYVLHGGDFFDVPAPALSVCADYLQVYQQFNVPVYTIPGNHDLFGHNIETLPRTMLGFAARLGIVHLVGREAVYLEKKGLRVQLTGQGYHYEMDRRDRRLDYVVKKKDCDYAIHMVHGMLLQRALFPGAFYTLIEQISDTEADFTLAGHNHLGFPDTVIDGKYFINPGALVRLSNHQQEMKRPVQVVIIDLSGSQPVIEKIKLNSAAPGEDVLDRSRLEEAAFREQKLAGYMAEVKAAGNYQRTDVRVLLEEIAKAEKLPAMVIEEAVRRIALAEESLAQGDDQL
;
A
#
# COMPACT_ATOMS: atom_id res chain seq x y z
N HIS A 1 0.95 -4.68 -8.39
CA HIS A 1 -0.24 -4.00 -8.97
C HIS A 1 -0.08 -3.70 -10.46
N LYS A 2 0.27 -4.70 -11.27
CA LYS A 2 0.36 -4.57 -12.72
C LYS A 2 -1.05 -4.60 -13.32
N ARG A 3 -1.42 -3.53 -14.02
CA ARG A 3 -2.75 -3.34 -14.62
C ARG A 3 -2.65 -2.62 -15.97
N GLY A 4 -3.69 -2.75 -16.78
CA GLY A 4 -3.72 -2.18 -18.13
C GLY A 4 -4.35 -0.79 -18.24
N THR A 5 -4.83 -0.20 -17.13
CA THR A 5 -5.48 1.11 -17.11
C THR A 5 -4.90 2.00 -16.03
N SER A 6 -4.99 3.31 -16.20
CA SER A 6 -4.63 4.26 -15.15
C SER A 6 -5.75 4.37 -14.11
N PRO A 7 -5.41 4.40 -12.79
CA PRO A 7 -6.36 4.84 -11.76
C PRO A 7 -6.86 6.27 -12.01
N GLU A 8 -8.08 6.59 -11.56
CA GLU A 8 -8.68 7.92 -11.76
C GLU A 8 -7.85 9.07 -11.16
N ASN A 9 -7.11 8.79 -10.10
CA ASN A 9 -6.24 9.75 -9.43
C ASN A 9 -4.86 9.90 -10.08
N ARG A 10 -4.66 9.37 -11.30
CA ARG A 10 -3.40 9.47 -12.03
C ARG A 10 -3.53 10.43 -13.22
N LYS A 11 -2.54 11.31 -13.36
CA LYS A 11 -2.40 12.26 -14.49
C LYS A 11 -1.64 11.65 -15.67
N ASP A 12 -0.86 10.59 -15.44
CA ASP A 12 0.01 9.95 -16.42
C ASP A 12 -0.58 8.63 -16.96
N ASN A 13 0.10 8.06 -17.94
CA ASN A 13 -0.17 6.70 -18.42
C ASN A 13 0.47 5.70 -17.44
N PHE A 14 -0.30 5.26 -16.45
CA PHE A 14 0.17 4.36 -15.38
C PHE A 14 0.81 3.06 -15.90
N PRO A 15 0.22 2.29 -16.86
CA PRO A 15 0.84 1.08 -17.38
C PRO A 15 2.24 1.36 -17.98
N GLN A 16 2.36 2.39 -18.78
CA GLN A 16 3.63 2.76 -19.39
C GLN A 16 4.66 3.19 -18.34
N THR A 17 4.25 4.01 -17.39
CA THR A 17 5.11 4.44 -16.28
C THR A 17 5.61 3.25 -15.45
N LEU A 18 4.75 2.27 -15.19
CA LEU A 18 5.14 1.08 -14.45
C LEU A 18 6.11 0.20 -15.26
N LEU A 19 5.86 -0.01 -16.55
CA LEU A 19 6.78 -0.75 -17.43
C LEU A 19 8.15 -0.09 -17.47
N THR A 20 8.21 1.25 -17.57
CA THR A 20 9.47 1.99 -17.52
C THR A 20 10.23 1.75 -16.21
N LYS A 21 9.54 1.81 -15.08
CA LYS A 21 10.15 1.52 -13.76
C LYS A 21 10.65 0.08 -13.65
N LEU A 22 9.87 -0.89 -14.13
CA LEU A 22 10.30 -2.30 -14.10
C LEU A 22 11.53 -2.55 -14.96
N ASN A 23 11.61 -1.92 -16.14
CA ASN A 23 12.81 -1.98 -16.97
C ASN A 23 14.02 -1.34 -16.28
N GLU A 24 13.83 -0.26 -15.54
CA GLU A 24 14.90 0.32 -14.71
C GLU A 24 15.33 -0.64 -13.59
N VAL A 25 14.37 -1.33 -12.91
CA VAL A 25 14.71 -2.36 -11.91
C VAL A 25 15.52 -3.50 -12.53
N VAL A 26 15.17 -3.97 -13.74
CA VAL A 26 15.97 -4.96 -14.47
C VAL A 26 17.38 -4.44 -14.75
N LYS A 27 17.51 -3.17 -15.16
CA LYS A 27 18.81 -2.54 -15.38
C LYS A 27 19.63 -2.48 -14.09
N ILE A 28 19.04 -2.01 -12.98
CA ILE A 28 19.69 -1.97 -11.67
C ILE A 28 20.15 -3.37 -11.26
N ALA A 29 19.30 -4.38 -11.40
CA ALA A 29 19.65 -5.74 -11.05
C ALA A 29 20.88 -6.26 -11.82
N LYS A 30 21.02 -5.88 -13.09
CA LYS A 30 22.18 -6.22 -13.92
C LYS A 30 23.42 -5.42 -13.55
N GLU A 31 23.29 -4.12 -13.31
CA GLU A 31 24.41 -3.22 -12.95
C GLU A 31 24.96 -3.54 -11.55
N GLN A 32 24.11 -3.96 -10.63
CA GLN A 32 24.49 -4.37 -9.28
C GLN A 32 24.86 -5.86 -9.19
N GLU A 33 24.84 -6.58 -10.32
CA GLU A 33 25.17 -8.00 -10.40
C GLU A 33 24.47 -8.86 -9.32
N VAL A 34 23.17 -8.57 -9.06
CA VAL A 34 22.41 -9.29 -8.03
C VAL A 34 22.28 -10.77 -8.38
N ASP A 35 22.32 -11.64 -7.39
CA ASP A 35 22.16 -13.08 -7.57
C ASP A 35 20.70 -13.51 -7.59
N TYR A 36 19.82 -12.78 -6.94
CA TYR A 36 18.39 -13.08 -6.78
C TYR A 36 17.56 -11.81 -6.72
N VAL A 37 16.31 -11.88 -7.17
CA VAL A 37 15.32 -10.83 -7.01
C VAL A 37 14.19 -11.31 -6.12
N LEU A 38 13.83 -10.54 -5.09
CA LEU A 38 12.76 -10.85 -4.14
C LEU A 38 11.61 -9.85 -4.33
N HIS A 39 10.38 -10.34 -4.55
CA HIS A 39 9.19 -9.54 -4.78
C HIS A 39 8.14 -9.78 -3.68
N GLY A 40 7.76 -8.75 -2.96
CA GLY A 40 6.94 -8.83 -1.74
C GLY A 40 5.44 -9.03 -1.94
N GLY A 41 4.97 -9.56 -3.08
CA GLY A 41 3.56 -9.83 -3.36
C GLY A 41 2.84 -8.71 -4.12
N ASP A 42 1.53 -8.89 -4.38
CA ASP A 42 0.72 -8.02 -5.26
C ASP A 42 1.37 -7.90 -6.64
N PHE A 43 1.68 -9.06 -7.20
CA PHE A 43 2.35 -9.13 -8.49
C PHE A 43 1.51 -8.51 -9.60
N PHE A 44 0.22 -8.87 -9.65
CA PHE A 44 -0.79 -8.22 -10.48
C PHE A 44 -1.78 -7.40 -9.63
N ASP A 45 -2.59 -6.56 -10.26
CA ASP A 45 -3.62 -5.75 -9.61
C ASP A 45 -4.93 -6.54 -9.38
N VAL A 46 -5.12 -7.59 -10.14
CA VAL A 46 -6.22 -8.57 -10.01
C VAL A 46 -5.72 -9.97 -10.33
N PRO A 47 -6.38 -11.04 -9.85
CA PRO A 47 -5.93 -12.42 -10.06
C PRO A 47 -5.90 -12.85 -11.53
N ALA A 48 -6.78 -12.28 -12.37
CA ALA A 48 -6.90 -12.58 -13.79
C ALA A 48 -6.94 -11.31 -14.65
N PRO A 49 -5.81 -10.61 -14.84
CA PRO A 49 -5.74 -9.46 -15.72
C PRO A 49 -5.83 -9.89 -17.20
N ALA A 50 -6.09 -8.93 -18.11
CA ALA A 50 -6.12 -9.20 -19.54
C ALA A 50 -4.78 -9.79 -20.01
N LEU A 51 -4.84 -10.75 -20.96
CA LEU A 51 -3.64 -11.46 -21.44
C LEU A 51 -2.58 -10.53 -22.05
N SER A 52 -2.99 -9.47 -22.75
CA SER A 52 -2.07 -8.47 -23.28
C SER A 52 -1.28 -7.78 -22.16
N VAL A 53 -1.96 -7.39 -21.08
CA VAL A 53 -1.32 -6.79 -19.91
C VAL A 53 -0.33 -7.77 -19.28
N CYS A 54 -0.71 -9.05 -19.18
CA CYS A 54 0.19 -10.08 -18.66
C CYS A 54 1.43 -10.24 -19.50
N ALA A 55 1.26 -10.31 -20.84
CA ALA A 55 2.36 -10.47 -21.79
C ALA A 55 3.39 -9.35 -21.65
N ASP A 56 2.94 -8.09 -21.62
CA ASP A 56 3.84 -6.94 -21.51
C ASP A 56 4.70 -6.99 -20.24
N TYR A 57 4.08 -7.30 -19.10
CA TYR A 57 4.81 -7.37 -17.83
C TYR A 57 5.68 -8.62 -17.70
N LEU A 58 5.20 -9.78 -18.13
CA LEU A 58 5.98 -11.02 -18.06
C LEU A 58 7.21 -10.98 -18.96
N GLN A 59 7.15 -10.32 -20.13
CA GLN A 59 8.31 -10.06 -20.98
C GLN A 59 9.41 -9.27 -20.27
N VAL A 60 9.03 -8.31 -19.39
CA VAL A 60 10.02 -7.58 -18.60
C VAL A 60 10.66 -8.50 -17.55
N TYR A 61 9.86 -9.37 -16.90
CA TYR A 61 10.40 -10.31 -15.91
C TYR A 61 11.33 -11.36 -16.52
N GLN A 62 11.11 -11.76 -17.75
CA GLN A 62 12.02 -12.65 -18.49
C GLN A 62 13.39 -12.03 -18.78
N GLN A 63 13.52 -10.70 -18.65
CA GLN A 63 14.82 -10.02 -18.85
C GLN A 63 15.72 -10.07 -17.61
N PHE A 64 15.22 -10.49 -16.44
CA PHE A 64 16.08 -10.80 -15.32
C PHE A 64 16.91 -12.05 -15.64
N ASN A 65 18.23 -11.93 -15.52
CA ASN A 65 19.17 -13.05 -15.77
C ASN A 65 19.34 -13.93 -14.51
N VAL A 66 18.54 -13.68 -13.49
CA VAL A 66 18.61 -14.33 -12.19
C VAL A 66 17.21 -14.75 -11.74
N PRO A 67 17.09 -15.76 -10.85
CA PRO A 67 15.79 -16.17 -10.35
C PRO A 67 15.04 -15.05 -9.63
N VAL A 68 13.74 -14.92 -9.92
CA VAL A 68 12.82 -14.00 -9.23
C VAL A 68 11.95 -14.81 -8.30
N TYR A 69 12.08 -14.58 -7.00
CA TYR A 69 11.24 -15.19 -5.97
C TYR A 69 10.14 -14.24 -5.54
N THR A 70 8.94 -14.76 -5.33
CA THR A 70 7.77 -13.97 -4.92
C THR A 70 6.85 -14.74 -3.99
N ILE A 71 6.06 -14.01 -3.25
CA ILE A 71 4.92 -14.51 -2.47
C ILE A 71 3.63 -13.94 -3.05
N PRO A 72 2.48 -14.60 -2.93
CA PRO A 72 1.21 -14.03 -3.36
C PRO A 72 0.77 -12.92 -2.40
N GLY A 73 0.33 -11.79 -2.97
CA GLY A 73 -0.38 -10.73 -2.26
C GLY A 73 -1.90 -10.94 -2.31
N ASN A 74 -2.65 -10.05 -1.66
CA ASN A 74 -4.11 -10.12 -1.64
C ASN A 74 -4.73 -9.87 -3.02
N HIS A 75 -4.10 -9.05 -3.86
CA HIS A 75 -4.53 -8.79 -5.24
C HIS A 75 -4.26 -9.97 -6.19
N ASP A 76 -3.37 -10.87 -5.85
CA ASP A 76 -3.04 -12.03 -6.66
C ASP A 76 -4.04 -13.20 -6.49
N LEU A 77 -4.98 -13.12 -5.53
CA LEU A 77 -5.86 -14.21 -5.11
C LEU A 77 -7.33 -13.87 -5.28
N PHE A 78 -8.13 -14.82 -5.77
CA PHE A 78 -9.59 -14.71 -5.76
C PHE A 78 -10.11 -14.83 -4.32
N GLY A 79 -10.87 -13.82 -3.88
CA GLY A 79 -11.48 -13.82 -2.54
C GLY A 79 -10.46 -13.95 -1.41
N HIS A 80 -9.20 -13.53 -1.63
CA HIS A 80 -8.10 -13.63 -0.67
C HIS A 80 -7.79 -15.07 -0.21
N ASN A 81 -8.19 -16.08 -1.01
CA ASN A 81 -8.00 -17.49 -0.72
C ASN A 81 -6.79 -18.05 -1.46
N ILE A 82 -5.77 -18.50 -0.72
CA ILE A 82 -4.53 -19.05 -1.25
C ILE A 82 -4.74 -20.27 -2.16
N GLU A 83 -5.80 -21.06 -1.93
CA GLU A 83 -6.12 -22.22 -2.76
C GLU A 83 -6.48 -21.86 -4.20
N THR A 84 -6.80 -20.58 -4.44
CA THR A 84 -7.09 -20.09 -5.79
C THR A 84 -5.83 -19.80 -6.61
N LEU A 85 -4.66 -19.71 -5.98
CA LEU A 85 -3.39 -19.37 -6.60
C LEU A 85 -3.08 -20.15 -7.90
N PRO A 86 -3.30 -21.49 -7.99
CA PRO A 86 -3.05 -22.24 -9.23
C PRO A 86 -3.91 -21.78 -10.43
N ARG A 87 -4.99 -21.04 -10.19
CA ARG A 87 -5.94 -20.53 -11.22
C ARG A 87 -5.75 -19.05 -11.53
N THR A 88 -4.74 -18.42 -10.92
CA THR A 88 -4.44 -17.01 -11.11
C THR A 88 -3.32 -16.80 -12.12
N MET A 89 -3.14 -15.57 -12.58
CA MET A 89 -2.03 -15.24 -13.48
C MET A 89 -0.67 -15.35 -12.80
N LEU A 90 -0.59 -15.09 -11.50
CA LEU A 90 0.66 -15.32 -10.74
C LEU A 90 0.98 -16.82 -10.70
N GLY A 91 -0.02 -17.67 -10.43
CA GLY A 91 0.16 -19.13 -10.49
C GLY A 91 0.58 -19.63 -11.88
N PHE A 92 0.03 -19.05 -12.94
CA PHE A 92 0.42 -19.34 -14.31
C PHE A 92 1.88 -18.91 -14.58
N ALA A 93 2.29 -17.70 -14.20
CA ALA A 93 3.67 -17.23 -14.35
C ALA A 93 4.68 -18.13 -13.60
N ALA A 94 4.30 -18.61 -12.41
CA ALA A 94 5.11 -19.54 -11.65
C ALA A 94 5.24 -20.90 -12.33
N ARG A 95 4.16 -21.44 -12.91
CA ARG A 95 4.19 -22.71 -13.67
C ARG A 95 5.06 -22.64 -14.92
N LEU A 96 5.19 -21.44 -15.51
CA LEU A 96 6.09 -21.20 -16.64
C LEU A 96 7.55 -20.94 -16.20
N GLY A 97 7.84 -20.93 -14.89
CA GLY A 97 9.18 -20.67 -14.38
C GLY A 97 9.63 -19.20 -14.51
N ILE A 98 8.71 -18.28 -14.82
CA ILE A 98 9.04 -16.83 -14.90
C ILE A 98 9.31 -16.27 -13.51
N VAL A 99 8.61 -16.78 -12.49
CA VAL A 99 8.83 -16.48 -11.08
C VAL A 99 8.78 -17.76 -10.26
N HIS A 100 9.41 -17.76 -9.09
CA HIS A 100 9.39 -18.87 -8.13
C HIS A 100 8.58 -18.46 -6.90
N LEU A 101 7.54 -19.23 -6.60
CA LEU A 101 6.73 -19.01 -5.39
C LEU A 101 7.45 -19.51 -4.15
N VAL A 102 7.45 -18.70 -3.11
CA VAL A 102 8.02 -19.02 -1.81
C VAL A 102 6.89 -19.20 -0.80
N GLY A 103 6.92 -20.29 -0.07
CA GLY A 103 6.00 -20.60 1.02
C GLY A 103 6.73 -20.68 2.36
N ARG A 104 6.03 -21.25 3.36
CA ARG A 104 6.60 -21.46 4.71
C ARG A 104 7.74 -22.47 4.72
N GLU A 105 7.77 -23.41 3.77
CA GLU A 105 8.88 -24.32 3.59
C GLU A 105 10.10 -23.56 3.08
N ALA A 106 11.25 -23.83 3.69
CA ALA A 106 12.48 -23.10 3.37
C ALA A 106 13.03 -23.52 2.00
N VAL A 107 13.36 -22.53 1.19
CA VAL A 107 14.20 -22.65 0.01
C VAL A 107 15.60 -22.19 0.40
N TYR A 108 16.63 -22.97 0.08
CA TYR A 108 18.01 -22.60 0.35
C TYR A 108 18.67 -22.04 -0.91
N LEU A 109 19.15 -20.81 -0.81
CA LEU A 109 19.90 -20.12 -1.86
C LEU A 109 21.39 -20.23 -1.53
N GLU A 110 22.16 -20.74 -2.47
CA GLU A 110 23.59 -20.97 -2.26
C GLU A 110 24.41 -20.21 -3.31
N LYS A 111 25.35 -19.43 -2.85
CA LYS A 111 26.27 -18.67 -3.71
C LYS A 111 27.61 -18.44 -3.02
N LYS A 112 28.72 -18.79 -3.69
CA LYS A 112 30.10 -18.56 -3.20
C LYS A 112 30.34 -19.05 -1.76
N GLY A 113 29.73 -20.18 -1.38
CA GLY A 113 29.86 -20.74 -0.04
C GLY A 113 28.93 -20.14 1.02
N LEU A 114 28.16 -19.12 0.69
CA LEU A 114 27.13 -18.57 1.55
C LEU A 114 25.80 -19.32 1.31
N ARG A 115 25.13 -19.67 2.39
CA ARG A 115 23.83 -20.34 2.36
C ARG A 115 22.76 -19.48 3.03
N VAL A 116 21.72 -19.12 2.29
CA VAL A 116 20.63 -18.27 2.75
C VAL A 116 19.33 -19.08 2.76
N GLN A 117 18.68 -19.13 3.93
CA GLN A 117 17.34 -19.68 4.07
C GLN A 117 16.34 -18.62 3.62
N LEU A 118 15.52 -18.90 2.61
CA LEU A 118 14.42 -18.07 2.17
C LEU A 118 13.09 -18.75 2.50
N THR A 119 12.25 -18.04 3.24
CA THR A 119 10.87 -18.45 3.57
C THR A 119 9.90 -17.35 3.18
N GLY A 120 8.63 -17.70 2.97
CA GLY A 120 7.61 -16.74 2.58
C GLY A 120 6.27 -17.00 3.24
N GLN A 121 5.56 -15.93 3.56
CA GLN A 121 4.16 -15.97 3.95
C GLN A 121 3.37 -15.05 3.01
N GLY A 122 2.65 -15.65 2.07
CA GLY A 122 1.68 -14.94 1.23
C GLY A 122 0.46 -14.51 2.01
N TYR A 123 -0.30 -13.59 1.43
CA TYR A 123 -1.53 -13.10 2.04
C TYR A 123 -2.58 -14.21 2.19
N HIS A 124 -3.35 -14.14 3.25
CA HIS A 124 -4.56 -14.92 3.49
C HIS A 124 -5.53 -14.12 4.37
N TYR A 125 -6.79 -14.55 4.42
CA TYR A 125 -7.84 -13.80 5.11
C TYR A 125 -7.55 -13.51 6.59
N GLU A 126 -6.87 -14.45 7.30
CA GLU A 126 -6.52 -14.31 8.73
C GLU A 126 -5.23 -13.49 8.96
N MET A 127 -4.59 -12.96 7.90
CA MET A 127 -3.38 -12.15 8.02
C MET A 127 -3.62 -10.96 8.93
N ASP A 128 -2.71 -10.72 9.89
CA ASP A 128 -2.79 -9.67 10.91
C ASP A 128 -4.00 -9.76 11.87
N ARG A 129 -4.80 -10.85 11.79
CA ARG A 129 -5.97 -11.10 12.65
C ARG A 129 -5.72 -12.22 13.65
N ARG A 130 -5.09 -13.31 13.20
CA ARG A 130 -4.72 -14.43 14.05
C ARG A 130 -3.42 -14.16 14.81
N ASP A 131 -2.92 -15.16 15.54
CA ASP A 131 -1.60 -15.08 16.15
C ASP A 131 -0.53 -14.79 15.08
N ARG A 132 0.03 -13.59 15.14
CA ARG A 132 1.04 -13.07 14.19
C ARG A 132 2.30 -13.91 14.14
N ARG A 133 2.62 -14.64 15.20
CA ARG A 133 3.79 -15.55 15.22
C ARG A 133 3.70 -16.63 14.16
N LEU A 134 2.48 -17.06 13.84
CA LEU A 134 2.24 -18.05 12.78
C LEU A 134 2.62 -17.55 11.39
N ASP A 135 2.57 -16.25 11.17
CA ASP A 135 2.81 -15.64 9.85
C ASP A 135 4.19 -14.98 9.75
N TYR A 136 4.68 -14.37 10.82
CA TYR A 136 5.87 -13.52 10.80
C TYR A 136 7.10 -14.13 11.46
N VAL A 137 6.93 -15.08 12.37
CA VAL A 137 8.06 -15.67 13.11
C VAL A 137 8.52 -16.95 12.42
N VAL A 138 9.81 -17.03 12.17
CA VAL A 138 10.46 -18.21 11.58
C VAL A 138 11.68 -18.63 12.40
N LYS A 139 12.07 -19.89 12.24
CA LYS A 139 13.29 -20.46 12.80
C LYS A 139 14.38 -20.46 11.75
N LYS A 140 15.58 -20.04 12.13
CA LYS A 140 16.79 -20.14 11.33
C LYS A 140 17.36 -21.54 11.43
N LYS A 141 17.62 -22.16 10.30
CA LYS A 141 18.10 -23.55 10.29
C LYS A 141 19.13 -23.77 9.19
N ASP A 142 20.29 -24.30 9.56
CA ASP A 142 21.33 -24.76 8.64
C ASP A 142 21.70 -23.72 7.55
N CYS A 143 21.88 -22.44 7.94
CA CYS A 143 22.18 -21.34 7.02
C CYS A 143 22.97 -20.22 7.72
N ASP A 144 23.65 -19.41 6.91
CA ASP A 144 24.37 -18.22 7.38
C ASP A 144 23.40 -17.07 7.67
N TYR A 145 22.40 -16.88 6.78
CA TYR A 145 21.35 -15.88 6.93
C TYR A 145 19.97 -16.48 6.65
N ALA A 146 18.95 -15.97 7.35
CA ALA A 146 17.57 -16.30 7.13
C ALA A 146 16.78 -15.06 6.68
N ILE A 147 16.13 -15.13 5.54
CA ILE A 147 15.24 -14.10 4.99
C ILE A 147 13.81 -14.62 5.03
N HIS A 148 12.92 -13.84 5.63
CA HIS A 148 11.49 -14.10 5.62
C HIS A 148 10.74 -13.01 4.86
N MET A 149 10.02 -13.40 3.80
CA MET A 149 9.14 -12.51 3.04
C MET A 149 7.72 -12.63 3.57
N VAL A 150 7.03 -11.51 3.78
CA VAL A 150 5.64 -11.53 4.25
C VAL A 150 4.78 -10.49 3.54
N HIS A 151 3.59 -10.88 3.08
CA HIS A 151 2.61 -9.94 2.55
C HIS A 151 1.54 -9.65 3.60
N GLY A 152 1.83 -8.71 4.50
CA GLY A 152 0.98 -8.31 5.62
C GLY A 152 1.22 -6.85 6.02
N MET A 153 0.32 -6.32 6.84
CA MET A 153 0.36 -4.92 7.29
C MET A 153 1.36 -4.77 8.46
N LEU A 154 2.64 -4.98 8.17
CA LEU A 154 3.71 -4.77 9.15
C LEU A 154 4.02 -3.28 9.29
N LEU A 155 4.05 -2.79 10.52
CA LEU A 155 4.17 -1.36 10.84
C LEU A 155 5.13 -1.11 12.00
N GLN A 156 5.69 0.11 12.04
CA GLN A 156 6.46 0.61 13.20
C GLN A 156 5.57 1.20 14.30
N ARG A 157 4.37 1.68 13.94
CA ARG A 157 3.44 2.36 14.86
C ARG A 157 2.02 1.90 14.60
N ALA A 158 1.22 1.90 15.66
CA ALA A 158 -0.18 1.53 15.61
C ALA A 158 -0.98 2.46 14.65
N LEU A 159 -1.94 1.87 13.97
CA LEU A 159 -2.99 2.59 13.25
C LEU A 159 -4.16 2.94 14.19
N PHE A 160 -5.25 3.37 13.59
CA PHE A 160 -6.49 3.66 14.31
C PHE A 160 -7.13 2.37 14.89
N PRO A 161 -7.92 2.47 15.97
CA PRO A 161 -8.62 1.32 16.56
C PRO A 161 -9.50 0.59 15.53
N GLY A 162 -9.43 -0.75 15.52
CA GLY A 162 -10.19 -1.60 14.59
C GLY A 162 -9.46 -1.94 13.29
N ALA A 163 -8.31 -1.35 13.00
CA ALA A 163 -7.47 -1.77 11.89
C ALA A 163 -6.69 -3.06 12.23
N PHE A 164 -6.52 -3.93 11.23
CA PHE A 164 -5.70 -5.14 11.37
C PHE A 164 -4.28 -4.86 10.88
N TYR A 165 -3.31 -5.05 11.76
CA TYR A 165 -1.89 -4.85 11.50
C TYR A 165 -1.04 -5.60 12.52
N THR A 166 0.23 -5.75 12.21
CA THR A 166 1.25 -6.29 13.10
C THR A 166 2.33 -5.24 13.33
N LEU A 167 2.74 -5.04 14.60
CA LEU A 167 3.87 -4.16 14.91
C LEU A 167 5.18 -4.95 14.87
N ILE A 168 6.26 -4.32 14.42
CA ILE A 168 7.59 -4.91 14.33
C ILE A 168 8.02 -5.45 15.70
N GLU A 169 7.78 -4.71 16.78
CA GLU A 169 8.11 -5.13 18.15
C GLU A 169 7.43 -6.44 18.57
N GLN A 170 6.27 -6.75 18.02
CA GLN A 170 5.48 -7.94 18.36
C GLN A 170 6.00 -9.23 17.72
N ILE A 171 6.96 -9.11 16.81
CA ILE A 171 7.57 -10.22 16.05
C ILE A 171 9.11 -10.20 16.16
N SER A 172 9.64 -9.42 17.09
CA SER A 172 11.10 -9.29 17.30
C SER A 172 11.78 -10.59 17.75
N ASP A 173 11.00 -11.57 18.20
CA ASP A 173 11.47 -12.92 18.55
C ASP A 173 11.69 -13.85 17.34
N THR A 174 11.41 -13.39 16.10
CA THR A 174 11.78 -14.15 14.90
C THR A 174 13.28 -14.42 14.85
N GLU A 175 13.70 -15.55 14.28
CA GLU A 175 15.10 -15.86 14.01
C GLU A 175 15.52 -15.47 12.57
N ALA A 176 14.63 -14.84 11.80
CA ALA A 176 15.01 -14.25 10.54
C ALA A 176 15.97 -13.07 10.75
N ASP A 177 17.08 -13.07 10.04
CA ASP A 177 18.00 -11.92 10.01
C ASP A 177 17.35 -10.74 9.24
N PHE A 178 16.51 -11.07 8.24
CA PHE A 178 15.78 -10.09 7.44
C PHE A 178 14.29 -10.48 7.34
N THR A 179 13.41 -9.58 7.72
CA THR A 179 11.97 -9.65 7.45
C THR A 179 11.62 -8.61 6.39
N LEU A 180 11.25 -9.08 5.19
CA LEU A 180 10.91 -8.24 4.04
C LEU A 180 9.39 -8.20 3.89
N ALA A 181 8.78 -7.04 4.18
CA ALA A 181 7.32 -6.90 4.16
C ALA A 181 6.82 -6.23 2.88
N GLY A 182 5.69 -6.74 2.36
CA GLY A 182 4.86 -6.11 1.35
C GLY A 182 3.59 -5.49 1.94
N HIS A 183 2.52 -5.34 1.13
CA HIS A 183 1.18 -4.86 1.47
C HIS A 183 1.10 -3.38 1.87
N ASN A 184 1.89 -2.89 2.81
CA ASN A 184 1.95 -1.46 3.10
C ASN A 184 2.70 -0.72 1.99
N HIS A 185 1.97 -0.05 1.10
CA HIS A 185 2.53 0.65 -0.06
C HIS A 185 3.42 1.84 0.29
N LEU A 186 3.20 2.46 1.45
CA LEU A 186 4.03 3.58 1.89
C LEU A 186 5.43 3.13 2.28
N GLY A 187 5.59 1.86 2.67
CA GLY A 187 6.80 1.38 3.29
C GLY A 187 7.01 1.97 4.68
N PHE A 188 8.20 1.76 5.21
CA PHE A 188 8.66 2.36 6.47
C PHE A 188 10.19 2.50 6.46
N PRO A 189 10.78 3.37 7.31
CA PRO A 189 12.22 3.41 7.54
C PRO A 189 12.74 2.06 8.03
N ASP A 190 13.91 1.62 7.56
CA ASP A 190 14.48 0.36 8.00
C ASP A 190 14.60 0.36 9.53
N THR A 191 14.15 -0.73 10.13
CA THR A 191 14.17 -0.93 11.57
C THR A 191 15.10 -2.08 11.89
N VAL A 192 15.97 -1.88 12.85
CA VAL A 192 16.87 -2.94 13.34
C VAL A 192 16.59 -3.16 14.82
N ILE A 193 16.28 -4.40 15.20
CA ILE A 193 16.07 -4.83 16.57
C ILE A 193 16.93 -6.08 16.80
N ASP A 194 17.83 -6.03 17.75
CA ASP A 194 18.74 -7.13 18.11
C ASP A 194 19.48 -7.72 16.89
N GLY A 195 19.95 -6.85 15.99
CA GLY A 195 20.67 -7.25 14.78
C GLY A 195 19.80 -7.79 13.65
N LYS A 196 18.48 -7.81 13.80
CA LYS A 196 17.51 -8.26 12.80
C LYS A 196 16.91 -7.07 12.07
N TYR A 197 16.83 -7.17 10.76
CA TYR A 197 16.39 -6.09 9.85
C TYR A 197 14.95 -6.29 9.42
N PHE A 198 14.14 -5.25 9.60
CA PHE A 198 12.77 -5.19 9.11
C PHE A 198 12.68 -4.13 8.02
N ILE A 199 12.33 -4.55 6.80
CA ILE A 199 12.46 -3.73 5.60
C ILE A 199 11.17 -3.74 4.80
N ASN A 200 10.68 -2.55 4.45
CA ASN A 200 9.65 -2.36 3.43
C ASN A 200 9.96 -1.06 2.68
N PRO A 201 10.51 -1.15 1.45
CA PRO A 201 10.85 0.03 0.66
C PRO A 201 9.63 0.80 0.13
N GLY A 202 8.42 0.27 0.31
CA GLY A 202 7.20 0.75 -0.32
C GLY A 202 6.99 0.21 -1.73
N ALA A 203 5.80 0.45 -2.29
CA ALA A 203 5.45 -0.01 -3.62
C ALA A 203 6.19 0.77 -4.73
N LEU A 204 6.49 0.12 -5.86
CA LEU A 204 7.05 0.78 -7.06
C LEU A 204 6.07 1.77 -7.70
N VAL A 205 4.81 1.71 -7.33
CA VAL A 205 3.74 2.55 -7.85
C VAL A 205 3.13 3.40 -6.74
N ARG A 206 2.59 4.56 -7.12
CA ARG A 206 1.74 5.37 -6.28
C ARG A 206 0.30 5.12 -6.70
N LEU A 207 -0.50 4.47 -5.84
CA LEU A 207 -1.88 4.09 -6.12
C LEU A 207 -2.90 5.02 -5.49
N SER A 208 -2.55 5.67 -4.38
CA SER A 208 -3.42 6.63 -3.72
C SER A 208 -2.88 8.05 -3.86
N ASN A 209 -3.76 9.04 -3.78
CA ASN A 209 -3.41 10.47 -3.79
C ASN A 209 -3.23 11.04 -2.37
N HIS A 210 -2.96 10.18 -1.39
CA HIS A 210 -2.62 10.59 -0.03
C HIS A 210 -1.31 11.38 0.00
N GLN A 211 -1.20 12.37 0.87
CA GLN A 211 -0.03 13.26 0.92
C GLN A 211 1.30 12.51 1.14
N GLN A 212 1.28 11.42 1.90
CA GLN A 212 2.48 10.61 2.12
C GLN A 212 2.92 9.87 0.85
N GLU A 213 1.98 9.41 0.02
CA GLU A 213 2.27 8.81 -1.29
C GLU A 213 2.97 9.80 -2.23
N MET A 214 2.61 11.09 -2.19
CA MET A 214 3.25 12.10 -3.01
C MET A 214 4.72 12.30 -2.66
N LYS A 215 5.04 12.25 -1.36
CA LYS A 215 6.38 12.60 -0.83
C LYS A 215 7.34 11.41 -0.75
N ARG A 216 6.83 10.17 -0.66
CA ARG A 216 7.71 9.01 -0.49
C ARG A 216 8.61 8.78 -1.70
N PRO A 217 9.84 8.31 -1.51
CA PRO A 217 10.67 7.83 -2.62
C PRO A 217 10.05 6.55 -3.22
N VAL A 218 10.22 6.37 -4.53
CA VAL A 218 10.01 5.09 -5.20
C VAL A 218 11.39 4.48 -5.39
N GLN A 219 11.61 3.30 -4.81
CA GLN A 219 12.96 2.74 -4.66
C GLN A 219 12.92 1.23 -4.58
N VAL A 220 14.09 0.62 -4.81
CA VAL A 220 14.38 -0.78 -4.51
C VAL A 220 15.44 -0.86 -3.42
N VAL A 221 15.60 -2.03 -2.83
CA VAL A 221 16.61 -2.32 -1.81
C VAL A 221 17.55 -3.39 -2.35
N ILE A 222 18.84 -3.15 -2.23
CA ILE A 222 19.89 -4.15 -2.40
C ILE A 222 20.34 -4.60 -1.00
N ILE A 223 20.41 -5.91 -0.81
CA ILE A 223 20.93 -6.54 0.40
C ILE A 223 22.19 -7.32 -0.04
N ASP A 224 23.34 -6.79 0.28
CA ASP A 224 24.63 -7.46 0.02
C ASP A 224 25.07 -8.22 1.27
N LEU A 225 25.19 -9.54 1.12
CA LEU A 225 25.60 -10.48 2.15
C LEU A 225 27.03 -11.01 1.93
N SER A 226 27.75 -10.50 0.94
CA SER A 226 29.10 -11.00 0.57
C SER A 226 30.20 -10.62 1.56
N GLY A 227 29.97 -9.58 2.37
CA GLY A 227 30.91 -9.08 3.36
C GLY A 227 30.78 -9.78 4.74
N SER A 228 31.58 -9.34 5.69
CA SER A 228 31.51 -9.82 7.09
C SER A 228 30.25 -9.34 7.83
N GLN A 229 29.61 -8.28 7.34
CA GLN A 229 28.35 -7.74 7.82
C GLN A 229 27.44 -7.42 6.61
N PRO A 230 26.12 -7.58 6.75
CA PRO A 230 25.20 -7.19 5.70
C PRO A 230 25.26 -5.70 5.37
N VAL A 231 25.23 -5.37 4.09
CA VAL A 231 25.10 -3.99 3.62
C VAL A 231 23.73 -3.82 2.95
N ILE A 232 22.99 -2.80 3.36
CA ILE A 232 21.66 -2.48 2.85
C ILE A 232 21.72 -1.14 2.15
N GLU A 233 21.44 -1.13 0.86
CA GLU A 233 21.41 0.07 0.03
C GLU A 233 20.02 0.30 -0.57
N LYS A 234 19.53 1.54 -0.53
CA LYS A 234 18.28 1.96 -1.18
C LYS A 234 18.58 2.74 -2.45
N ILE A 235 18.15 2.20 -3.58
CA ILE A 235 18.32 2.84 -4.88
C ILE A 235 16.98 3.42 -5.32
N LYS A 236 16.91 4.76 -5.39
CA LYS A 236 15.74 5.47 -5.92
C LYS A 236 15.67 5.28 -7.43
N LEU A 237 14.45 5.06 -7.94
CA LEU A 237 14.22 4.97 -9.38
C LEU A 237 14.22 6.37 -10.00
N ASN A 238 15.08 6.57 -11.00
CA ASN A 238 15.15 7.82 -11.77
C ASN A 238 13.91 8.03 -12.65
N SER A 239 13.28 6.94 -13.11
CA SER A 239 12.03 6.97 -13.87
C SER A 239 10.79 7.28 -13.02
N ALA A 240 10.95 7.42 -11.70
CA ALA A 240 9.85 7.75 -10.81
C ALA A 240 9.67 9.27 -10.72
N ALA A 241 8.79 9.82 -11.53
CA ALA A 241 8.44 11.24 -11.46
C ALA A 241 7.94 11.64 -10.07
N PRO A 242 8.08 12.93 -9.68
CA PRO A 242 7.51 13.49 -8.44
C PRO A 242 6.02 13.17 -8.29
N GLY A 243 5.54 13.05 -7.06
CA GLY A 243 4.14 12.68 -6.79
C GLY A 243 3.16 13.70 -7.34
N GLU A 244 3.49 14.99 -7.26
CA GLU A 244 2.70 16.12 -7.79
C GLU A 244 2.50 16.07 -9.31
N ASP A 245 3.44 15.48 -10.05
CA ASP A 245 3.36 15.38 -11.52
C ASP A 245 2.45 14.22 -11.95
N VAL A 246 2.33 13.19 -11.14
CA VAL A 246 1.63 11.94 -11.50
C VAL A 246 0.33 11.69 -10.75
N LEU A 247 0.07 12.38 -9.62
CA LEU A 247 -1.14 12.20 -8.81
C LEU A 247 -2.04 13.43 -8.88
N ASP A 248 -3.33 13.20 -9.06
CA ASP A 248 -4.37 14.22 -9.00
C ASP A 248 -4.98 14.26 -7.60
N ARG A 249 -4.90 15.42 -6.97
CA ARG A 249 -5.48 15.71 -5.65
C ARG A 249 -6.59 16.75 -5.68
N SER A 250 -6.92 17.28 -6.85
CA SER A 250 -7.87 18.38 -7.00
C SER A 250 -9.18 18.11 -6.26
N ARG A 251 -9.76 16.94 -6.43
CA ARG A 251 -11.00 16.55 -5.72
C ARG A 251 -10.87 16.51 -4.20
N LEU A 252 -9.72 16.06 -3.67
CA LEU A 252 -9.48 16.03 -2.22
C LEU A 252 -9.27 17.45 -1.68
N GLU A 253 -8.54 18.27 -2.41
CA GLU A 253 -8.27 19.67 -2.03
C GLU A 253 -9.54 20.51 -2.09
N GLU A 254 -10.37 20.32 -3.11
CA GLU A 254 -11.69 20.93 -3.20
C GLU A 254 -12.62 20.49 -2.05
N ALA A 255 -12.62 19.18 -1.70
CA ALA A 255 -13.43 18.69 -0.59
C ALA A 255 -12.94 19.27 0.75
N ALA A 256 -11.62 19.27 0.99
CA ALA A 256 -11.03 19.85 2.20
C ALA A 256 -11.29 21.35 2.29
N PHE A 257 -11.20 22.09 1.17
CA PHE A 257 -11.52 23.50 1.11
C PHE A 257 -12.99 23.78 1.46
N ARG A 258 -13.92 22.98 0.90
CA ARG A 258 -15.36 23.08 1.24
C ARG A 258 -15.61 22.82 2.72
N GLU A 259 -14.97 21.77 3.27
CA GLU A 259 -15.09 21.41 4.70
C GLU A 259 -14.54 22.53 5.60
N GLN A 260 -13.37 23.07 5.28
CA GLN A 260 -12.76 24.19 6.01
C GLN A 260 -13.64 25.45 5.94
N LYS A 261 -14.18 25.76 4.75
CA LYS A 261 -15.09 26.90 4.56
C LYS A 261 -16.36 26.72 5.37
N LEU A 262 -16.92 25.49 5.39
CA LEU A 262 -18.09 25.16 6.20
C LEU A 262 -17.79 25.28 7.71
N ALA A 263 -16.66 24.75 8.17
CA ALA A 263 -16.23 24.84 9.56
C ALA A 263 -15.99 26.29 10.01
N GLY A 264 -15.34 27.11 9.15
CA GLY A 264 -15.17 28.53 9.37
C GLY A 264 -16.51 29.26 9.50
N TYR A 265 -17.43 28.95 8.59
CA TYR A 265 -18.77 29.50 8.61
C TYR A 265 -19.57 29.09 9.85
N MET A 266 -19.49 27.80 10.27
CA MET A 266 -20.11 27.32 11.52
C MET A 266 -19.52 27.99 12.75
N ALA A 267 -18.22 28.32 12.74
CA ALA A 267 -17.57 29.06 13.83
C ALA A 267 -18.07 30.53 13.88
N GLU A 268 -18.23 31.18 12.72
CA GLU A 268 -18.79 32.52 12.62
C GLU A 268 -20.26 32.57 13.09
N VAL A 269 -21.08 31.59 12.67
CA VAL A 269 -22.48 31.45 13.15
C VAL A 269 -22.53 31.19 14.66
N LYS A 270 -21.66 30.37 15.22
CA LYS A 270 -21.58 30.16 16.67
C LYS A 270 -21.09 31.41 17.41
N ALA A 271 -20.15 32.15 16.84
CA ALA A 271 -19.68 33.42 17.41
C ALA A 271 -20.74 34.55 17.31
N ALA A 272 -21.51 34.54 16.22
CA ALA A 272 -22.66 35.48 16.03
C ALA A 272 -23.89 35.08 16.87
N GLY A 273 -23.94 33.86 17.38
CA GLY A 273 -25.06 33.35 18.22
C GLY A 273 -25.27 34.08 19.55
N ASN A 274 -24.43 35.07 19.89
CA ASN A 274 -24.72 36.05 20.93
C ASN A 274 -25.56 37.25 20.47
N TYR A 275 -25.92 37.31 19.18
CA TYR A 275 -26.85 38.29 18.64
C TYR A 275 -28.09 37.60 18.08
N GLN A 276 -29.24 37.85 18.69
CA GLN A 276 -30.63 37.59 18.28
C GLN A 276 -30.82 36.64 17.08
N ARG A 277 -31.60 35.56 17.30
CA ARG A 277 -32.18 34.62 16.33
C ARG A 277 -32.20 35.17 14.89
N THR A 278 -31.11 34.98 14.19
CA THR A 278 -31.09 35.16 12.74
C THR A 278 -31.83 33.95 12.15
N ASP A 279 -32.86 34.23 11.41
CA ASP A 279 -33.67 33.18 10.75
C ASP A 279 -32.75 32.35 9.84
N VAL A 280 -32.60 31.07 10.17
CA VAL A 280 -31.75 30.12 9.43
C VAL A 280 -32.10 30.11 7.94
N ARG A 281 -33.34 30.43 7.60
CA ARG A 281 -33.80 30.50 6.23
C ARG A 281 -33.17 31.70 5.47
N VAL A 282 -33.08 32.86 6.08
CA VAL A 282 -32.43 34.07 5.50
C VAL A 282 -30.96 33.75 5.20
N LEU A 283 -30.32 33.08 6.12
CA LEU A 283 -28.94 32.65 6.01
C LEU A 283 -28.70 31.68 4.84
N LEU A 284 -29.58 30.70 4.68
CA LEU A 284 -29.54 29.73 3.58
C LEU A 284 -29.83 30.39 2.22
N GLU A 285 -30.72 31.38 2.18
CA GLU A 285 -31.01 32.15 0.98
C GLU A 285 -29.80 33.00 0.54
N GLU A 286 -29.07 33.62 1.48
CA GLU A 286 -27.82 34.34 1.17
C GLU A 286 -26.72 33.44 0.64
N ILE A 287 -26.51 32.25 1.25
CA ILE A 287 -25.55 31.25 0.77
C ILE A 287 -25.90 30.80 -0.64
N ALA A 288 -27.18 30.44 -0.85
CA ALA A 288 -27.64 29.95 -2.14
C ALA A 288 -27.49 31.01 -3.25
N LYS A 289 -27.69 32.25 -2.91
CA LYS A 289 -27.50 33.39 -3.83
C LYS A 289 -26.01 33.58 -4.16
N ALA A 290 -25.13 33.49 -3.16
CA ALA A 290 -23.68 33.58 -3.35
C ALA A 290 -23.12 32.46 -4.19
N GLU A 291 -23.59 31.23 -3.96
CA GLU A 291 -23.13 29.99 -4.64
C GLU A 291 -23.97 29.61 -5.87
N LYS A 292 -24.94 30.43 -6.24
CA LYS A 292 -25.88 30.22 -7.38
C LYS A 292 -26.58 28.84 -7.34
N LEU A 293 -27.01 28.41 -6.15
CA LEU A 293 -27.68 27.13 -5.97
C LEU A 293 -29.14 27.20 -6.41
N PRO A 294 -29.72 26.09 -6.95
CA PRO A 294 -31.13 26.02 -7.28
C PRO A 294 -32.02 26.13 -6.03
N ALA A 295 -33.20 26.77 -6.15
CA ALA A 295 -34.17 26.92 -5.05
C ALA A 295 -34.52 25.60 -4.33
N MET A 296 -34.63 24.51 -5.09
CA MET A 296 -34.91 23.17 -4.57
C MET A 296 -33.86 22.69 -3.52
N VAL A 297 -32.61 23.14 -3.65
CA VAL A 297 -31.53 22.79 -2.69
C VAL A 297 -31.75 23.54 -1.37
N ILE A 298 -32.25 24.77 -1.42
CA ILE A 298 -32.56 25.56 -0.24
C ILE A 298 -33.74 24.95 0.51
N GLU A 299 -34.82 24.59 -0.22
CA GLU A 299 -36.01 23.97 0.37
C GLU A 299 -35.67 22.65 1.09
N GLU A 300 -34.84 21.81 0.46
CA GLU A 300 -34.43 20.57 1.07
C GLU A 300 -33.51 20.80 2.30
N ALA A 301 -32.63 21.78 2.26
CA ALA A 301 -31.77 22.13 3.40
C ALA A 301 -32.62 22.65 4.59
N VAL A 302 -33.58 23.54 4.36
CA VAL A 302 -34.53 24.03 5.39
C VAL A 302 -35.33 22.86 5.98
N ARG A 303 -35.84 21.94 5.13
CA ARG A 303 -36.55 20.75 5.58
C ARG A 303 -35.71 19.87 6.52
N ARG A 304 -34.45 19.62 6.16
CA ARG A 304 -33.53 18.79 6.97
C ARG A 304 -33.20 19.44 8.31
N ILE A 305 -33.03 20.77 8.31
CA ILE A 305 -32.76 21.51 9.57
C ILE A 305 -33.98 21.45 10.50
N ALA A 306 -35.19 21.65 9.94
CA ALA A 306 -36.42 21.54 10.73
C ALA A 306 -36.59 20.15 11.37
N LEU A 307 -36.31 19.07 10.61
CA LEU A 307 -36.34 17.70 11.13
C LEU A 307 -35.29 17.45 12.22
N ALA A 308 -34.09 18.02 12.08
CA ALA A 308 -33.05 17.91 13.08
C ALA A 308 -33.40 18.68 14.38
N GLU A 309 -34.01 19.86 14.25
CA GLU A 309 -34.49 20.64 15.39
C GLU A 309 -35.65 19.93 16.13
N GLU A 310 -36.59 19.31 15.39
CA GLU A 310 -37.64 18.47 16.00
C GLU A 310 -37.05 17.27 16.75
N SER A 311 -36.07 16.60 16.17
CA SER A 311 -35.39 15.45 16.79
C SER A 311 -34.66 15.84 18.08
N LEU A 312 -33.99 17.01 18.09
CA LEU A 312 -33.31 17.53 19.29
C LEU A 312 -34.30 17.96 20.37
N ALA A 313 -35.42 18.58 20.00
CA ALA A 313 -36.46 18.99 20.95
C ALA A 313 -37.17 17.79 21.61
N GLN A 314 -37.27 16.64 20.87
CA GLN A 314 -37.84 15.42 21.43
C GLN A 314 -36.86 14.62 22.29
N GLY A 315 -35.54 14.87 22.17
CA GLY A 315 -34.51 14.24 22.98
C GLY A 315 -34.30 14.86 24.35
N ASP A 316 -34.66 16.14 24.53
CA ASP A 316 -34.56 16.85 25.82
C ASP A 316 -35.73 16.58 26.80
N ASP A 317 -36.82 15.96 26.36
CA ASP A 317 -37.97 15.60 27.20
C ASP A 317 -37.80 14.19 27.88
N GLN A 318 -36.64 13.54 27.76
CA GLN A 318 -36.34 12.22 28.32
C GLN A 318 -35.13 12.18 29.30
N LEU A 319 -34.81 13.31 29.96
CA LEU A 319 -33.83 13.33 31.06
C LEU A 319 -34.48 13.79 32.34
#